data_1c46bcd61e03b12bb9277b28eab2d6d3
#
_entry.id   1c46bcd61e03b12bb9277b28eab2d6d3
#
_cell.length_a   1.000
_cell.length_b   1.000
_cell.length_c   1.000
_cell.angle_alpha   90.00
_cell.angle_beta   90.00
_cell.angle_gamma   90.00
#
_symmetry.space_group_name_H-M   'P 1'
#
loop_
_entity.id
_entity.type
_entity.pdbx_description
1 polymer ?
#
loop_
_entity_poly.entity_id
_entity_poly.type
_entity_poly.pdbx_seq_one_letter_code
_entity_poly.pdbx_strand_id
1 'polypeptide(L)'
;AQYSQIPATLDQVVVSETGIVQSENRKVVFMIGSTDDVMPEMQESDSLLTDQDKDVLSAYLDEDFQYLPGTAIDQLIDEPFVHYTGFMNAKEQLIFSAPQTDSDDKELSISPYMHDMARYFGQPVREYPLATSKAGQENAIDFVSAPLATINRLVEVSRQIRDEQGVGIDRQPVMPVGWQTVAESLVKLAKQWQQSADTKVQAEGISLGQRLSLVAAGFHYQNKIDSLGNKLAQALYLRTAPDDERGRVLYASISQLQDFYINQYEYFLKYGLRLQKRDELTLSNDRIGTFFHKAMETFVTIIRENNSSFADLAHKDNQMQRDQLIDHALVTAQKNQPTLLRLINSSAQAQFQYQQLTAIVKTMLITLCRQAEYTGSQPVKTEVQFGRIGNQQPGNLGSLDYPLKDNHHIYLRGRIDRIDNLKQGNDNFLTVVDYKSSNHLFDLTSAYYGLSLQLLTYLNGLQANLAELETNNSRLAGALYLRLNNPTIKAAELKKSSLDDLKLKEHQYKGILLNDPQLLRESDKS
;
A
#
# COMPACT_ATOMS: atom_id res chain seq x y z
N ALA A 1 29.22 5.09 5.18
CA ALA A 1 28.83 5.12 6.59
C ALA A 1 29.17 6.50 7.14
N GLN A 2 28.15 7.27 7.54
CA GLN A 2 28.37 8.52 8.28
C GLN A 2 28.36 8.17 9.77
N TYR A 3 29.53 8.20 10.38
CA TYR A 3 29.66 8.14 11.83
C TYR A 3 29.34 9.53 12.41
N SER A 4 28.19 9.69 13.01
CA SER A 4 27.89 10.82 13.87
C SER A 4 28.37 10.45 15.27
N GLN A 5 29.54 10.93 15.66
CA GLN A 5 29.95 10.89 17.07
C GLN A 5 29.19 11.98 17.82
N ILE A 6 28.09 11.59 18.46
CA ILE A 6 27.48 12.41 19.50
C ILE A 6 28.39 12.29 20.72
N PRO A 7 28.91 13.39 21.28
CA PRO A 7 29.73 13.31 22.49
C PRO A 7 28.95 12.61 23.61
N ALA A 8 29.54 11.58 24.20
CA ALA A 8 28.92 10.87 25.30
C ALA A 8 28.72 11.86 26.48
N THR A 9 27.48 12.13 26.84
CA THR A 9 27.14 12.88 28.05
C THR A 9 26.92 11.90 29.21
N LEU A 10 27.17 12.33 30.43
CA LEU A 10 27.06 11.49 31.64
C LEU A 10 25.64 10.94 31.89
N ASP A 11 24.62 11.51 31.27
CA ASP A 11 23.21 11.18 31.47
C ASP A 11 22.59 10.44 30.23
N GLN A 12 23.40 9.74 29.47
CA GLN A 12 22.90 9.00 28.31
C GLN A 12 22.80 7.51 28.59
N VAL A 13 21.67 6.90 28.13
CA VAL A 13 21.56 5.46 27.99
C VAL A 13 22.18 5.07 26.64
N VAL A 14 23.11 4.13 26.66
CA VAL A 14 23.73 3.59 25.46
C VAL A 14 22.88 2.42 24.97
N VAL A 15 22.48 2.46 23.72
CA VAL A 15 21.82 1.34 23.02
C VAL A 15 22.73 0.92 21.89
N SER A 16 23.09 -0.36 21.84
CA SER A 16 24.01 -0.88 20.84
C SER A 16 23.81 -2.38 20.65
N GLU A 17 24.32 -2.90 19.55
CA GLU A 17 24.42 -4.34 19.33
C GLU A 17 25.56 -4.93 20.15
N THR A 18 25.46 -6.23 20.47
CA THR A 18 26.49 -6.99 21.17
C THR A 18 27.76 -7.00 20.33
N GLY A 19 28.92 -6.79 20.96
CA GLY A 19 30.22 -6.76 20.28
C GLY A 19 30.66 -5.41 19.72
N ILE A 20 29.77 -4.41 19.58
CA ILE A 20 30.13 -3.08 19.08
C ILE A 20 30.63 -2.17 20.22
N VAL A 21 30.03 -2.27 21.40
CA VAL A 21 30.42 -1.45 22.55
C VAL A 21 31.63 -2.07 23.26
N GLN A 22 32.73 -1.33 23.30
CA GLN A 22 33.87 -1.67 24.16
C GLN A 22 33.49 -1.50 25.63
N SER A 23 34.04 -2.33 26.51
CA SER A 23 33.68 -2.39 27.93
C SER A 23 33.85 -1.06 28.63
N GLU A 24 32.75 -0.40 29.00
CA GLU A 24 32.72 0.88 29.69
C GLU A 24 32.31 0.78 31.17
N ASN A 25 32.30 -0.42 31.76
CA ASN A 25 31.94 -0.67 33.16
C ASN A 25 30.59 0.00 33.54
N ARG A 26 29.55 -0.27 32.80
CA ARG A 26 28.19 0.24 33.08
C ARG A 26 27.66 -0.40 34.37
N LYS A 27 26.94 0.37 35.20
CA LYS A 27 26.34 -0.17 36.41
C LYS A 27 25.34 -1.29 36.10
N VAL A 28 24.46 -1.03 35.15
CA VAL A 28 23.40 -1.95 34.74
C VAL A 28 23.43 -2.13 33.23
N VAL A 29 23.37 -3.38 32.77
CA VAL A 29 23.27 -3.74 31.35
C VAL A 29 22.01 -4.57 31.16
N PHE A 30 21.22 -4.21 30.15
CA PHE A 30 20.05 -4.96 29.71
C PHE A 30 20.36 -5.64 28.39
N MET A 31 20.32 -6.97 28.38
CA MET A 31 20.39 -7.79 27.17
C MET A 31 18.96 -8.09 26.75
N ILE A 32 18.46 -7.37 25.76
CA ILE A 32 17.08 -7.49 25.29
C ILE A 32 17.02 -8.38 24.06
N GLY A 33 15.93 -9.12 23.89
CA GLY A 33 15.75 -10.04 22.76
C GLY A 33 16.65 -11.27 22.84
N SER A 34 16.92 -11.79 24.06
CA SER A 34 17.80 -12.93 24.27
C SER A 34 17.11 -14.26 23.94
N THR A 35 16.80 -14.46 22.66
CA THR A 35 16.20 -15.68 22.10
C THR A 35 17.26 -16.58 21.43
N ASP A 36 16.93 -17.81 21.17
CA ASP A 36 17.85 -18.82 20.60
C ASP A 36 18.17 -18.58 19.12
N ASP A 37 17.37 -17.82 18.42
CA ASP A 37 17.58 -17.39 17.04
C ASP A 37 18.45 -16.13 16.91
N VAL A 38 18.64 -15.37 18.00
CA VAL A 38 19.43 -14.13 18.04
C VAL A 38 20.73 -14.29 18.83
N MET A 39 20.76 -15.22 19.77
CA MET A 39 21.86 -15.36 20.70
C MET A 39 22.15 -16.84 21.04
N PRO A 40 23.04 -17.54 20.34
CA PRO A 40 23.94 -17.06 19.26
C PRO A 40 23.22 -16.78 17.96
N GLU A 41 23.68 -15.78 17.20
CA GLU A 41 23.16 -15.48 15.87
C GLU A 41 23.69 -16.49 14.87
N MET A 42 22.78 -17.26 14.27
CA MET A 42 23.09 -18.16 13.17
C MET A 42 22.97 -17.41 11.85
N GLN A 43 24.07 -16.93 11.31
CA GLN A 43 24.06 -16.31 9.99
C GLN A 43 23.90 -17.36 8.90
N GLU A 44 22.83 -17.28 8.14
CA GLU A 44 22.73 -17.99 6.87
C GLU A 44 23.70 -17.35 5.88
N SER A 45 24.50 -18.18 5.22
CA SER A 45 25.47 -17.69 4.21
C SER A 45 24.71 -17.27 2.95
N ASP A 46 24.42 -15.98 2.80
CA ASP A 46 23.90 -15.38 1.55
C ASP A 46 24.99 -15.21 0.47
N SER A 47 26.11 -15.88 0.63
CA SER A 47 27.25 -15.82 -0.29
C SER A 47 27.02 -16.72 -1.51
N LEU A 48 27.50 -16.27 -2.68
CA LEU A 48 27.55 -17.08 -3.89
C LEU A 48 28.44 -18.30 -3.74
N LEU A 49 29.40 -18.28 -2.79
CA LEU A 49 30.27 -19.38 -2.44
C LEU A 49 29.71 -20.07 -1.20
N THR A 50 29.48 -21.37 -1.31
CA THR A 50 29.15 -22.19 -0.14
C THR A 50 30.35 -22.29 0.81
N ASP A 51 30.12 -22.63 2.08
CA ASP A 51 31.22 -22.82 3.02
C ASP A 51 32.18 -23.91 2.56
N GLN A 52 31.68 -24.93 1.89
CA GLN A 52 32.47 -25.98 1.28
C GLN A 52 33.37 -25.45 0.12
N ASP A 53 32.86 -24.50 -0.66
CA ASP A 53 33.66 -23.83 -1.70
C ASP A 53 34.73 -22.93 -1.06
N LYS A 54 34.44 -22.26 0.03
CA LYS A 54 35.40 -21.43 0.77
C LYS A 54 36.55 -22.28 1.35
N ASP A 55 36.22 -23.42 1.94
CA ASP A 55 37.22 -24.35 2.47
C ASP A 55 38.19 -24.86 1.39
N VAL A 56 37.64 -25.22 0.23
CA VAL A 56 38.46 -25.66 -0.91
C VAL A 56 39.32 -24.53 -1.47
N LEU A 57 38.75 -23.34 -1.61
CA LEU A 57 39.44 -22.17 -2.15
C LEU A 57 40.51 -21.63 -1.20
N SER A 58 40.32 -21.72 0.10
CA SER A 58 41.25 -21.23 1.11
C SER A 58 42.63 -21.88 0.98
N ALA A 59 42.68 -23.13 0.52
CA ALA A 59 43.95 -23.86 0.31
C ALA A 59 44.79 -23.31 -0.86
N TYR A 60 44.21 -22.49 -1.72
CA TYR A 60 44.86 -21.88 -2.90
C TYR A 60 45.12 -20.37 -2.73
N LEU A 61 44.78 -19.80 -1.58
CA LEU A 61 45.00 -18.38 -1.32
C LEU A 61 46.39 -18.15 -0.73
N ASP A 62 46.99 -17.02 -1.08
CA ASP A 62 48.31 -16.62 -0.58
C ASP A 62 48.15 -16.07 0.86
N GLU A 63 48.90 -16.66 1.80
CA GLU A 63 48.73 -16.40 3.25
C GLU A 63 48.91 -14.93 3.66
N ASP A 64 49.61 -14.13 2.84
CA ASP A 64 49.95 -12.77 3.27
C ASP A 64 48.89 -11.69 2.97
N PHE A 65 48.01 -11.84 1.95
CA PHE A 65 47.10 -10.77 1.51
C PHE A 65 45.74 -11.21 0.96
N GLN A 66 45.46 -12.50 0.89
CA GLN A 66 44.23 -13.03 0.32
C GLN A 66 43.52 -13.91 1.34
N TYR A 67 42.36 -13.52 1.75
CA TYR A 67 41.52 -14.30 2.65
C TYR A 67 40.05 -14.25 2.21
N LEU A 68 39.35 -15.32 2.48
CA LEU A 68 37.88 -15.35 2.36
C LEU A 68 37.26 -14.99 3.70
N PRO A 69 36.08 -14.38 3.70
CA PRO A 69 35.28 -14.25 4.91
C PRO A 69 35.09 -15.64 5.56
N GLY A 70 35.15 -15.69 6.88
CA GLY A 70 34.97 -16.92 7.65
C GLY A 70 33.71 -17.70 7.26
N THR A 71 33.76 -19.01 7.47
CA THR A 71 32.58 -19.87 7.31
C THR A 71 31.54 -19.58 8.40
N ALA A 72 30.31 -20.05 8.23
CA ALA A 72 29.28 -19.96 9.26
C ALA A 72 29.73 -20.64 10.57
N ILE A 73 30.54 -21.68 10.49
CA ILE A 73 31.11 -22.37 11.65
C ILE A 73 32.13 -21.46 12.36
N ASP A 74 33.02 -20.78 11.63
CA ASP A 74 33.98 -19.85 12.23
C ASP A 74 33.31 -18.74 13.00
N GLN A 75 32.25 -18.17 12.41
CA GLN A 75 31.42 -17.13 13.06
C GLN A 75 30.75 -17.64 14.34
N LEU A 76 30.21 -18.87 14.30
CA LEU A 76 29.58 -19.49 15.46
C LEU A 76 30.59 -19.77 16.59
N ILE A 77 31.87 -20.02 16.26
CA ILE A 77 32.96 -20.22 17.23
C ILE A 77 33.29 -18.89 17.94
N ASP A 78 33.22 -17.77 17.24
CA ASP A 78 33.50 -16.44 17.78
C ASP A 78 32.35 -15.85 18.59
N GLU A 79 31.11 -16.26 18.34
CA GLU A 79 29.89 -15.78 19.00
C GLU A 79 29.96 -15.80 20.54
N PRO A 80 30.42 -16.86 21.22
CA PRO A 80 30.54 -16.86 22.68
C PRO A 80 31.45 -15.74 23.21
N PHE A 81 32.51 -15.39 22.48
CA PHE A 81 33.41 -14.31 22.86
C PHE A 81 32.75 -12.95 22.70
N VAL A 82 32.00 -12.74 21.64
CA VAL A 82 31.23 -11.50 21.40
C VAL A 82 30.23 -11.27 22.55
N HIS A 83 29.47 -12.29 22.90
CA HIS A 83 28.51 -12.22 24.00
C HIS A 83 29.17 -12.06 25.37
N TYR A 84 30.29 -12.77 25.60
CA TYR A 84 31.09 -12.59 26.81
C TYR A 84 31.52 -11.14 27.01
N THR A 85 32.02 -10.48 25.97
CA THR A 85 32.39 -9.06 26.05
C THR A 85 31.19 -8.16 26.39
N GLY A 86 30.01 -8.47 25.84
CA GLY A 86 28.76 -7.81 26.18
C GLY A 86 28.37 -7.97 27.64
N PHE A 87 28.48 -9.19 28.19
CA PHE A 87 28.17 -9.47 29.60
C PHE A 87 29.14 -8.76 30.57
N MET A 88 30.40 -8.70 30.19
CA MET A 88 31.45 -8.04 31.01
C MET A 88 31.30 -6.52 31.08
N ASN A 89 30.42 -5.91 30.28
CA ASN A 89 30.10 -4.50 30.41
C ASN A 89 29.30 -4.17 31.70
N ALA A 90 28.66 -5.15 32.32
CA ALA A 90 27.88 -4.98 33.52
C ALA A 90 28.79 -5.02 34.77
N LYS A 91 28.80 -3.93 35.53
CA LYS A 91 29.55 -3.85 36.79
C LYS A 91 28.76 -4.35 38.00
N GLU A 92 27.48 -4.04 38.06
CA GLU A 92 26.62 -4.31 39.21
C GLU A 92 25.51 -5.27 38.89
N GLN A 93 24.87 -5.10 37.72
CA GLN A 93 23.68 -5.87 37.34
C GLN A 93 23.62 -6.16 35.86
N LEU A 94 23.40 -7.41 35.51
CA LEU A 94 23.10 -7.88 34.14
C LEU A 94 21.68 -8.46 34.11
N ILE A 95 20.84 -7.94 33.23
CA ILE A 95 19.44 -8.30 33.11
C ILE A 95 19.20 -8.84 31.70
N PHE A 96 18.73 -10.07 31.60
CA PHE A 96 18.31 -10.66 30.33
C PHE A 96 16.80 -10.57 30.19
N SER A 97 16.34 -10.36 28.97
CA SER A 97 14.92 -10.49 28.63
C SER A 97 14.74 -11.08 27.24
N ALA A 98 13.77 -11.96 27.08
CA ALA A 98 13.42 -12.59 25.84
C ALA A 98 11.89 -12.58 25.65
N PRO A 99 11.38 -12.32 24.44
CA PRO A 99 9.97 -12.54 24.14
C PRO A 99 9.67 -14.04 24.07
N GLN A 100 8.45 -14.45 24.40
CA GLN A 100 7.98 -15.84 24.27
C GLN A 100 7.43 -16.13 22.87
N THR A 101 7.02 -15.09 22.14
CA THR A 101 6.52 -15.20 20.77
C THR A 101 7.06 -14.06 19.92
N ASP A 102 7.16 -14.27 18.61
CA ASP A 102 7.44 -13.23 17.63
C ASP A 102 6.17 -12.43 17.26
N SER A 103 6.29 -11.54 16.25
CA SER A 103 5.17 -10.73 15.74
C SER A 103 4.07 -11.54 15.07
N ASP A 104 4.35 -12.78 14.69
CA ASP A 104 3.44 -13.70 14.00
C ASP A 104 2.87 -14.77 14.97
N ASP A 105 2.99 -14.54 16.28
CA ASP A 105 2.58 -15.45 17.37
C ASP A 105 3.31 -16.82 17.34
N LYS A 106 4.45 -16.92 16.68
CA LYS A 106 5.29 -18.11 16.70
C LYS A 106 6.07 -18.17 18.01
N GLU A 107 6.06 -19.30 18.67
CA GLU A 107 6.79 -19.54 19.91
C GLU A 107 8.30 -19.40 19.72
N LEU A 108 8.95 -18.65 20.61
CA LEU A 108 10.39 -18.44 20.67
C LEU A 108 10.95 -19.06 21.95
N SER A 109 12.14 -19.63 21.82
CA SER A 109 12.91 -20.19 22.94
C SER A 109 13.90 -19.15 23.47
N ILE A 110 14.20 -19.24 24.77
CA ILE A 110 15.24 -18.41 25.37
C ILE A 110 16.63 -18.86 24.93
N SER A 111 17.54 -17.93 24.79
CA SER A 111 18.93 -18.18 24.45
C SER A 111 19.61 -19.18 25.39
N PRO A 112 20.43 -20.10 24.87
CA PRO A 112 21.25 -21.00 25.67
C PRO A 112 22.12 -20.23 26.68
N TYR A 113 22.64 -19.06 26.34
CA TYR A 113 23.44 -18.21 27.25
C TYR A 113 22.62 -17.68 28.41
N MET A 114 21.38 -17.24 28.16
CA MET A 114 20.47 -16.81 29.22
C MET A 114 20.15 -17.98 30.16
N HIS A 115 19.91 -19.17 29.62
CA HIS A 115 19.63 -20.39 30.39
C HIS A 115 20.85 -20.78 31.24
N ASP A 116 22.05 -20.78 30.68
CA ASP A 116 23.27 -21.17 31.38
C ASP A 116 23.64 -20.18 32.46
N MET A 117 23.45 -18.88 32.22
CA MET A 117 23.66 -17.84 33.24
C MET A 117 22.66 -18.00 34.40
N ALA A 118 21.39 -18.21 34.10
CA ALA A 118 20.38 -18.47 35.12
C ALA A 118 20.75 -19.67 35.99
N ARG A 119 21.19 -20.77 35.38
CA ARG A 119 21.64 -21.98 36.09
C ARG A 119 22.91 -21.74 36.91
N TYR A 120 23.90 -21.05 36.34
CA TYR A 120 25.17 -20.79 37.00
C TYR A 120 25.01 -19.93 38.28
N PHE A 121 24.19 -18.90 38.19
CA PHE A 121 23.91 -18.01 39.33
C PHE A 121 22.75 -18.47 40.21
N GLY A 122 22.13 -19.59 39.95
CA GLY A 122 20.99 -20.09 40.70
C GLY A 122 19.78 -19.17 40.69
N GLN A 123 19.61 -18.39 39.63
CA GLN A 123 18.48 -17.47 39.48
C GLN A 123 17.38 -18.08 38.64
N PRO A 124 16.11 -18.01 39.08
CA PRO A 124 15.00 -18.50 38.26
C PRO A 124 14.75 -17.55 37.08
N VAL A 125 14.48 -18.11 35.92
CA VAL A 125 13.87 -17.37 34.82
C VAL A 125 12.44 -17.04 35.20
N ARG A 126 12.10 -15.76 35.24
CA ARG A 126 10.75 -15.29 35.59
C ARG A 126 9.98 -15.00 34.33
N GLU A 127 8.82 -15.60 34.20
CA GLU A 127 7.90 -15.29 33.12
C GLU A 127 7.00 -14.14 33.54
N TYR A 128 6.94 -13.13 32.70
CA TYR A 128 6.02 -12.01 32.83
C TYR A 128 5.01 -12.11 31.69
N PRO A 129 3.79 -12.60 31.93
CA PRO A 129 2.77 -12.54 30.92
C PRO A 129 2.50 -11.06 30.60
N LEU A 130 3.02 -10.60 29.48
CA LEU A 130 2.48 -9.38 28.88
C LEU A 130 1.02 -9.69 28.65
N ALA A 131 0.16 -8.97 29.35
CA ALA A 131 -1.29 -9.11 29.37
C ALA A 131 -1.90 -9.45 28.00
N THR A 132 -1.70 -10.66 27.53
CA THR A 132 -2.41 -11.30 26.43
C THR A 132 -3.66 -12.02 26.95
N SER A 133 -3.81 -12.09 28.26
CA SER A 133 -5.09 -12.41 28.88
C SER A 133 -6.11 -11.36 28.43
N LYS A 134 -7.32 -11.79 28.18
CA LYS A 134 -8.45 -10.93 27.83
C LYS A 134 -8.43 -9.66 28.64
N ALA A 135 -8.56 -8.53 27.98
CA ALA A 135 -8.48 -7.22 28.61
C ALA A 135 -9.30 -7.16 29.89
N GLY A 136 -8.65 -6.78 30.97
CA GLY A 136 -9.29 -6.68 32.28
C GLY A 136 -9.26 -7.92 33.17
N GLN A 137 -8.66 -9.05 32.75
CA GLN A 137 -8.37 -10.19 33.62
C GLN A 137 -7.04 -10.04 34.37
N GLU A 138 -6.21 -9.08 33.96
CA GLU A 138 -4.96 -8.73 34.63
C GLU A 138 -5.20 -7.97 35.94
N ASN A 139 -4.30 -8.12 36.89
CA ASN A 139 -4.33 -7.29 38.08
C ASN A 139 -3.84 -5.88 37.73
N ALA A 140 -4.75 -4.91 37.69
CA ALA A 140 -4.46 -3.54 37.25
C ALA A 140 -3.32 -2.88 38.07
N ILE A 141 -3.13 -3.28 39.33
CA ILE A 141 -2.11 -2.70 40.20
C ILE A 141 -0.69 -3.03 39.76
N ASP A 142 -0.49 -4.15 39.08
CA ASP A 142 0.84 -4.58 38.58
C ASP A 142 1.36 -3.66 37.46
N PHE A 143 0.47 -2.90 36.86
CA PHE A 143 0.77 -1.94 35.78
C PHE A 143 0.75 -0.48 36.25
N VAL A 144 0.56 -0.24 37.54
CA VAL A 144 0.61 1.13 38.08
C VAL A 144 2.06 1.52 38.34
N SER A 145 2.49 2.57 37.65
CA SER A 145 3.83 3.15 37.76
C SER A 145 3.78 4.68 37.70
N ALA A 146 4.68 5.32 36.96
CA ALA A 146 4.56 6.75 36.69
C ALA A 146 3.24 7.09 35.99
N PRO A 147 2.58 8.22 36.27
CA PRO A 147 1.25 8.55 35.77
C PRO A 147 1.13 8.45 34.25
N LEU A 148 2.14 8.87 33.51
CA LEU A 148 2.14 8.80 32.05
C LEU A 148 2.19 7.35 31.53
N ALA A 149 3.02 6.50 32.12
CA ALA A 149 3.10 5.08 31.76
C ALA A 149 1.80 4.35 32.10
N THR A 150 1.20 4.65 33.27
CA THR A 150 -0.10 4.11 33.67
C THR A 150 -1.22 4.53 32.71
N ILE A 151 -1.23 5.79 32.23
CA ILE A 151 -2.20 6.23 31.22
C ILE A 151 -2.01 5.48 29.89
N ASN A 152 -0.78 5.27 29.45
CA ASN A 152 -0.53 4.52 28.22
C ASN A 152 -1.12 3.12 28.30
N ARG A 153 -0.92 2.43 29.44
CA ARG A 153 -1.54 1.12 29.65
C ARG A 153 -3.07 1.20 29.73
N LEU A 154 -3.61 2.23 30.39
CA LEU A 154 -5.06 2.44 30.44
C LEU A 154 -5.67 2.65 29.03
N VAL A 155 -4.94 3.31 28.12
CA VAL A 155 -5.36 3.46 26.70
C VAL A 155 -5.42 2.12 26.02
N GLU A 156 -4.37 1.28 26.16
CA GLU A 156 -4.32 -0.06 25.56
C GLU A 156 -5.47 -0.94 26.05
N VAL A 157 -5.67 -1.00 27.38
CA VAL A 157 -6.76 -1.75 28.00
C VAL A 157 -8.11 -1.23 27.54
N SER A 158 -8.30 0.08 27.48
CA SER A 158 -9.53 0.70 26.98
C SER A 158 -9.85 0.28 25.56
N ARG A 159 -8.83 0.22 24.70
CA ARG A 159 -8.95 -0.22 23.31
C ARG A 159 -9.32 -1.70 23.23
N GLN A 160 -8.59 -2.56 23.95
CA GLN A 160 -8.86 -4.01 23.96
C GLN A 160 -10.28 -4.31 24.43
N ILE A 161 -10.73 -3.69 25.51
CA ILE A 161 -12.11 -3.86 26.01
C ILE A 161 -13.15 -3.45 24.98
N ARG A 162 -12.91 -2.34 24.27
CA ARG A 162 -13.80 -1.90 23.19
C ARG A 162 -13.84 -2.90 22.03
N ASP A 163 -12.68 -3.42 21.65
CA ASP A 163 -12.57 -4.37 20.54
C ASP A 163 -13.24 -5.70 20.90
N GLU A 164 -13.10 -6.18 22.14
CA GLU A 164 -13.72 -7.41 22.61
C GLU A 164 -15.23 -7.30 22.88
N GLN A 165 -15.65 -6.24 23.56
CA GLN A 165 -17.06 -6.08 23.91
C GLN A 165 -17.91 -5.57 22.75
N GLY A 166 -17.26 -5.00 21.73
CA GLY A 166 -17.91 -4.34 20.60
C GLY A 166 -18.62 -3.05 21.01
N VAL A 167 -18.55 -2.04 20.16
CA VAL A 167 -19.30 -0.79 20.35
C VAL A 167 -20.53 -0.87 19.46
N GLY A 168 -21.68 -1.17 20.04
CA GLY A 168 -22.97 -1.18 19.36
C GLY A 168 -23.84 0.03 19.72
N ILE A 169 -24.94 0.21 19.00
CA ILE A 169 -25.89 1.33 19.20
C ILE A 169 -26.39 1.37 20.65
N ASP A 170 -26.49 0.20 21.32
CA ASP A 170 -27.04 0.05 22.66
C ASP A 170 -26.04 -0.60 23.65
N ARG A 171 -24.77 -0.75 23.27
CA ARG A 171 -23.74 -1.34 24.14
C ARG A 171 -22.65 -0.32 24.41
N GLN A 172 -22.50 0.06 25.66
CA GLN A 172 -21.34 0.80 26.16
C GLN A 172 -20.32 -0.19 26.72
N PRO A 173 -19.03 -0.02 26.40
CA PRO A 173 -18.02 -0.85 27.00
C PRO A 173 -17.92 -0.56 28.50
N VAL A 174 -17.74 -1.62 29.30
CA VAL A 174 -17.62 -1.53 30.76
C VAL A 174 -16.18 -1.78 31.17
N MET A 175 -15.57 -0.80 31.82
CA MET A 175 -14.22 -0.90 32.34
C MET A 175 -14.20 -1.86 33.54
N PRO A 176 -13.27 -2.82 33.65
CA PRO A 176 -13.11 -3.68 34.81
C PRO A 176 -12.82 -2.86 36.07
N VAL A 177 -13.33 -3.31 37.22
CA VAL A 177 -13.27 -2.57 38.50
C VAL A 177 -11.85 -2.15 38.87
N GLY A 178 -10.85 -3.01 38.66
CA GLY A 178 -9.45 -2.68 38.95
C GLY A 178 -8.96 -1.47 38.15
N TRP A 179 -9.23 -1.44 36.84
CA TRP A 179 -8.84 -0.35 35.94
C TRP A 179 -9.68 0.91 36.16
N GLN A 180 -10.96 0.75 36.54
CA GLN A 180 -11.78 1.88 36.96
C GLN A 180 -11.18 2.58 38.18
N THR A 181 -10.76 1.81 39.19
CA THR A 181 -10.10 2.32 40.42
C THR A 181 -8.79 3.06 40.10
N VAL A 182 -7.99 2.52 39.17
CA VAL A 182 -6.77 3.17 38.69
C VAL A 182 -7.09 4.50 37.99
N ALA A 183 -8.07 4.52 37.09
CA ALA A 183 -8.48 5.73 36.42
C ALA A 183 -8.99 6.81 37.38
N GLU A 184 -9.83 6.44 38.35
CA GLU A 184 -10.31 7.37 39.41
C GLU A 184 -9.17 7.91 40.26
N SER A 185 -8.17 7.08 40.58
CA SER A 185 -6.99 7.49 41.34
C SER A 185 -6.14 8.51 40.55
N LEU A 186 -5.95 8.29 39.24
CA LEU A 186 -5.27 9.23 38.38
C LEU A 186 -6.04 10.57 38.25
N VAL A 187 -7.37 10.54 38.21
CA VAL A 187 -8.20 11.76 38.22
C VAL A 187 -8.02 12.52 39.53
N LYS A 188 -8.00 11.82 40.67
CA LYS A 188 -7.72 12.47 41.99
C LYS A 188 -6.36 13.09 42.02
N LEU A 189 -5.32 12.38 41.56
CA LEU A 189 -3.97 12.87 41.47
C LEU A 189 -3.86 14.13 40.59
N ALA A 190 -4.49 14.10 39.40
CA ALA A 190 -4.52 15.27 38.54
C ALA A 190 -5.14 16.50 39.21
N LYS A 191 -6.24 16.33 39.94
CA LYS A 191 -6.87 17.42 40.69
C LYS A 191 -6.00 17.95 41.81
N GLN A 192 -5.30 17.06 42.53
CA GLN A 192 -4.34 17.47 43.58
C GLN A 192 -3.20 18.31 43.00
N TRP A 193 -2.64 17.85 41.87
CA TRP A 193 -1.56 18.56 41.20
C TRP A 193 -1.98 19.91 40.64
N GLN A 194 -3.21 20.03 40.12
CA GLN A 194 -3.77 21.30 39.64
C GLN A 194 -3.89 22.36 40.77
N GLN A 195 -4.00 21.93 42.02
CA GLN A 195 -4.09 22.79 43.19
C GLN A 195 -2.71 23.08 43.85
N SER A 196 -1.62 22.55 43.27
CA SER A 196 -0.28 22.74 43.80
C SER A 196 0.16 24.22 43.69
N ALA A 197 0.90 24.66 44.69
CA ALA A 197 1.56 25.97 44.64
C ALA A 197 2.77 26.00 43.69
N ASP A 198 3.34 24.85 43.36
CA ASP A 198 4.40 24.71 42.36
C ASP A 198 3.78 24.75 40.94
N THR A 199 4.18 25.76 40.17
CA THR A 199 3.68 25.99 38.82
C THR A 199 3.98 24.83 37.83
N LYS A 200 5.09 24.10 38.03
CA LYS A 200 5.42 22.92 37.20
C LYS A 200 4.48 21.78 37.53
N VAL A 201 4.28 21.46 38.79
CA VAL A 201 3.36 20.42 39.24
C VAL A 201 1.92 20.75 38.82
N GLN A 202 1.53 22.03 38.91
CA GLN A 202 0.23 22.50 38.47
C GLN A 202 0.01 22.25 36.94
N ALA A 203 1.01 22.59 36.11
CA ALA A 203 0.97 22.36 34.67
C ALA A 203 0.88 20.87 34.31
N GLU A 204 1.63 20.02 35.04
CA GLU A 204 1.55 18.56 34.88
C GLU A 204 0.16 18.03 35.25
N GLY A 205 -0.44 18.56 36.33
CA GLY A 205 -1.81 18.21 36.72
C GLY A 205 -2.86 18.58 35.67
N ILE A 206 -2.73 19.73 35.02
CA ILE A 206 -3.60 20.15 33.92
C ILE A 206 -3.42 19.19 32.72
N SER A 207 -2.19 18.91 32.34
CA SER A 207 -1.89 17.97 31.23
C SER A 207 -2.42 16.57 31.51
N LEU A 208 -2.23 16.06 32.73
CA LEU A 208 -2.75 14.76 33.15
C LEU A 208 -4.27 14.70 33.06
N GLY A 209 -4.96 15.72 33.54
CA GLY A 209 -6.43 15.83 33.47
C GLY A 209 -6.95 15.85 32.03
N GLN A 210 -6.30 16.59 31.14
CA GLN A 210 -6.64 16.63 29.71
C GLN A 210 -6.49 15.26 29.06
N ARG A 211 -5.38 14.54 29.29
CA ARG A 211 -5.14 13.20 28.77
C ARG A 211 -6.20 12.21 29.25
N LEU A 212 -6.55 12.23 30.53
CA LEU A 212 -7.61 11.36 31.09
C LEU A 212 -8.97 11.65 30.47
N SER A 213 -9.28 12.92 30.23
CA SER A 213 -10.51 13.32 29.52
C SER A 213 -10.56 12.76 28.10
N LEU A 214 -9.42 12.78 27.37
CA LEU A 214 -9.31 12.18 26.04
C LEU A 214 -9.47 10.67 26.07
N VAL A 215 -8.88 9.98 27.06
CA VAL A 215 -9.05 8.53 27.24
C VAL A 215 -10.51 8.18 27.48
N ALA A 216 -11.18 8.91 28.39
CA ALA A 216 -12.60 8.70 28.67
C ALA A 216 -13.49 8.97 27.45
N ALA A 217 -13.22 10.06 26.73
CA ALA A 217 -13.93 10.38 25.49
C ALA A 217 -13.72 9.29 24.43
N GLY A 218 -12.48 8.79 24.27
CA GLY A 218 -12.16 7.71 23.37
C GLY A 218 -12.82 6.38 23.76
N PHE A 219 -12.88 6.07 25.06
CA PHE A 219 -13.51 4.85 25.56
C PHE A 219 -15.01 4.80 25.27
N HIS A 220 -15.69 5.94 25.42
CA HIS A 220 -17.13 6.07 25.16
C HIS A 220 -17.46 6.48 23.72
N TYR A 221 -16.44 6.73 22.91
CA TYR A 221 -16.65 7.13 21.51
C TYR A 221 -17.38 6.04 20.74
N GLN A 222 -18.49 6.39 20.14
CA GLN A 222 -19.24 5.53 19.24
C GLN A 222 -19.02 6.01 17.81
N ASN A 223 -18.64 5.07 16.93
CA ASN A 223 -18.54 5.34 15.49
C ASN A 223 -19.95 5.42 14.85
N LYS A 224 -20.92 5.89 15.61
CA LYS A 224 -22.27 6.15 15.12
C LYS A 224 -22.27 7.51 14.47
N ILE A 225 -22.26 7.51 13.16
CA ILE A 225 -22.52 8.72 12.41
C ILE A 225 -24.03 8.82 12.26
N ASP A 226 -24.61 9.83 12.88
CA ASP A 226 -25.97 10.24 12.53
C ASP A 226 -25.97 10.68 11.07
N SER A 227 -27.07 10.40 10.35
CA SER A 227 -27.21 10.86 8.98
C SER A 227 -26.99 12.38 8.91
N LEU A 228 -26.18 12.81 7.95
CA LEU A 228 -26.00 14.24 7.72
C LEU A 228 -27.37 14.86 7.41
N GLY A 229 -27.72 15.92 8.13
CA GLY A 229 -28.92 16.65 7.80
C GLY A 229 -28.87 17.22 6.38
N ASN A 230 -29.99 17.26 5.67
CA ASN A 230 -30.05 17.65 4.25
C ASN A 230 -29.34 18.98 3.95
N LYS A 231 -29.48 19.99 4.82
CA LYS A 231 -28.81 21.29 4.63
C LYS A 231 -27.29 21.18 4.65
N LEU A 232 -26.74 20.36 5.57
CA LEU A 232 -25.31 20.16 5.69
C LEU A 232 -24.77 19.34 4.52
N ALA A 233 -25.47 18.26 4.14
CA ALA A 233 -25.11 17.45 2.98
C ALA A 233 -25.08 18.29 1.69
N GLN A 234 -26.10 19.11 1.46
CA GLN A 234 -26.12 20.03 0.32
C GLN A 234 -24.97 21.04 0.36
N ALA A 235 -24.64 21.59 1.52
CA ALA A 235 -23.53 22.54 1.66
C ALA A 235 -22.16 21.88 1.40
N LEU A 236 -21.98 20.64 1.81
CA LEU A 236 -20.72 19.92 1.63
C LEU A 236 -20.51 19.45 0.19
N TYR A 237 -21.54 18.91 -0.46
CA TYR A 237 -21.39 18.17 -1.71
C TYR A 237 -21.93 18.89 -2.94
N LEU A 238 -22.96 19.72 -2.81
CA LEU A 238 -23.56 20.38 -3.95
C LEU A 238 -22.92 21.74 -4.25
N ARG A 239 -22.86 22.06 -5.53
CA ARG A 239 -22.38 23.35 -6.04
C ARG A 239 -23.45 23.99 -6.93
N THR A 240 -23.46 25.30 -6.99
CA THR A 240 -24.29 26.03 -7.96
C THR A 240 -23.52 26.06 -9.28
N ALA A 241 -24.13 25.61 -10.36
CA ALA A 241 -23.54 25.78 -11.69
C ALA A 241 -23.79 27.21 -12.15
N PRO A 242 -22.76 27.97 -12.57
CA PRO A 242 -22.91 29.38 -12.92
C PRO A 242 -23.90 29.64 -14.08
N ASP A 243 -24.00 28.70 -15.00
CA ASP A 243 -24.74 28.84 -16.25
C ASP A 243 -25.92 27.85 -16.37
N ASP A 244 -26.35 27.25 -15.24
CA ASP A 244 -27.37 26.21 -15.27
C ASP A 244 -28.57 26.62 -14.39
N GLU A 245 -29.73 26.75 -15.01
CA GLU A 245 -31.02 26.99 -14.32
C GLU A 245 -31.51 25.78 -13.48
N ARG A 246 -30.78 24.65 -13.57
CA ARG A 246 -31.09 23.38 -12.95
C ARG A 246 -30.55 23.26 -11.53
N GLY A 247 -30.94 24.09 -10.59
CA GLY A 247 -30.67 23.91 -9.16
C GLY A 247 -29.18 23.70 -8.79
N ARG A 248 -28.93 22.83 -7.79
CA ARG A 248 -27.57 22.50 -7.33
C ARG A 248 -27.08 21.17 -7.91
N VAL A 249 -25.79 21.09 -8.19
CA VAL A 249 -25.14 19.98 -8.91
C VAL A 249 -24.06 19.34 -8.04
N LEU A 250 -24.03 18.00 -8.02
CA LEU A 250 -22.92 17.21 -7.54
C LEU A 250 -22.01 16.86 -8.73
N TYR A 251 -20.81 17.41 -8.75
CA TYR A 251 -19.76 16.97 -9.69
C TYR A 251 -19.03 15.76 -9.11
N ALA A 252 -19.26 14.59 -9.66
CA ALA A 252 -18.69 13.36 -9.14
C ALA A 252 -17.85 12.63 -10.20
N SER A 253 -16.77 11.98 -9.77
CA SER A 253 -16.10 10.95 -10.55
C SER A 253 -16.72 9.59 -10.28
N ILE A 254 -16.48 8.63 -11.17
CA ILE A 254 -16.95 7.24 -10.99
C ILE A 254 -16.38 6.64 -9.70
N SER A 255 -15.07 6.81 -9.46
CA SER A 255 -14.42 6.36 -8.23
C SER A 255 -15.01 7.01 -6.99
N GLN A 256 -15.38 8.28 -7.06
CA GLN A 256 -16.07 8.95 -5.96
C GLN A 256 -17.41 8.31 -5.62
N LEU A 257 -18.20 7.91 -6.64
CA LEU A 257 -19.46 7.21 -6.40
C LEU A 257 -19.22 5.81 -5.82
N GLN A 258 -18.23 5.08 -6.33
CA GLN A 258 -17.86 3.77 -5.78
C GLN A 258 -17.42 3.87 -4.32
N ASP A 259 -16.58 4.86 -3.96
CA ASP A 259 -16.17 5.12 -2.57
C ASP A 259 -17.40 5.33 -1.66
N PHE A 260 -18.44 6.01 -2.13
CA PHE A 260 -19.68 6.18 -1.38
C PHE A 260 -20.40 4.86 -1.10
N TYR A 261 -20.50 3.98 -2.10
CA TYR A 261 -21.14 2.66 -1.92
C TYR A 261 -20.29 1.71 -1.07
N ILE A 262 -18.97 1.82 -1.15
CA ILE A 262 -18.05 1.00 -0.35
C ILE A 262 -18.08 1.42 1.11
N ASN A 263 -17.90 2.73 1.39
CA ASN A 263 -17.83 3.25 2.76
C ASN A 263 -18.24 4.72 2.82
N GLN A 264 -19.46 4.98 3.27
CA GLN A 264 -20.00 6.34 3.37
C GLN A 264 -19.23 7.23 4.35
N TYR A 265 -18.62 6.64 5.39
CA TYR A 265 -17.81 7.40 6.34
C TYR A 265 -16.49 7.84 5.72
N GLU A 266 -15.78 6.93 5.04
CA GLU A 266 -14.59 7.28 4.31
C GLU A 266 -14.87 8.31 3.21
N TYR A 267 -16.01 8.18 2.53
CA TYR A 267 -16.49 9.17 1.57
C TYR A 267 -16.65 10.55 2.22
N PHE A 268 -17.26 10.61 3.41
CA PHE A 268 -17.41 11.86 4.15
C PHE A 268 -16.07 12.49 4.52
N LEU A 269 -15.12 11.70 5.01
CA LEU A 269 -13.77 12.20 5.33
C LEU A 269 -13.06 12.73 4.10
N LYS A 270 -13.10 11.99 3.01
CA LYS A 270 -12.34 12.26 1.77
C LYS A 270 -12.95 13.39 0.94
N TYR A 271 -14.26 13.40 0.77
CA TYR A 271 -14.95 14.33 -0.12
C TYR A 271 -15.77 15.40 0.59
N GLY A 272 -16.25 15.14 1.78
CA GLY A 272 -16.95 16.12 2.64
C GLY A 272 -15.95 17.02 3.36
N LEU A 273 -15.10 16.45 4.20
CA LEU A 273 -14.08 17.18 4.95
C LEU A 273 -12.82 17.44 4.13
N ARG A 274 -12.62 16.77 2.98
CA ARG A 274 -11.47 16.89 2.07
C ARG A 274 -10.14 16.60 2.74
N LEU A 275 -10.13 15.63 3.65
CA LEU A 275 -8.91 15.18 4.28
C LEU A 275 -8.03 14.49 3.24
N GLN A 276 -6.75 14.80 3.27
CA GLN A 276 -5.75 14.21 2.38
C GLN A 276 -4.72 13.46 3.20
N LYS A 277 -4.29 12.30 2.71
CA LYS A 277 -3.12 11.62 3.25
C LYS A 277 -1.89 12.47 2.96
N ARG A 278 -0.94 12.45 3.88
CA ARG A 278 0.35 13.11 3.67
C ARG A 278 1.03 12.47 2.45
N ASP A 279 1.47 13.31 1.52
CA ASP A 279 2.23 12.85 0.36
C ASP A 279 3.59 12.30 0.79
N GLU A 280 3.81 11.03 0.51
CA GLU A 280 5.11 10.38 0.66
C GLU A 280 5.80 10.30 -0.69
N LEU A 281 7.10 10.60 -0.72
CA LEU A 281 7.90 10.49 -1.94
C LEU A 281 8.31 9.02 -2.17
N THR A 282 7.30 8.17 -2.44
CA THR A 282 7.48 6.75 -2.72
C THR A 282 6.93 6.39 -4.09
N LEU A 283 7.40 5.30 -4.68
CA LEU A 283 6.87 4.74 -5.92
C LEU A 283 5.56 3.97 -5.61
N SER A 284 4.49 4.74 -5.33
CA SER A 284 3.17 4.18 -5.00
C SER A 284 2.49 3.54 -6.22
N ASN A 285 1.54 2.64 -5.98
CA ASN A 285 0.77 1.98 -7.04
C ASN A 285 0.05 2.98 -7.96
N ASP A 286 -0.40 4.11 -7.44
CA ASP A 286 -1.06 5.16 -8.23
C ASP A 286 -0.08 5.83 -9.21
N ARG A 287 1.16 6.07 -8.77
CA ARG A 287 2.22 6.64 -9.64
C ARG A 287 2.67 5.65 -10.70
N ILE A 288 2.76 4.38 -10.34
CA ILE A 288 3.00 3.28 -11.27
C ILE A 288 1.89 3.22 -12.31
N GLY A 289 0.63 3.20 -11.89
CA GLY A 289 -0.53 3.24 -12.78
C GLY A 289 -0.50 4.43 -13.73
N THR A 290 -0.26 5.65 -13.21
CA THR A 290 -0.16 6.86 -14.01
C THR A 290 0.95 6.77 -15.07
N PHE A 291 2.09 6.18 -14.76
CA PHE A 291 3.17 5.97 -15.73
C PHE A 291 2.77 4.99 -16.83
N PHE A 292 2.12 3.88 -16.48
CA PHE A 292 1.57 2.92 -17.44
C PHE A 292 0.60 3.60 -18.42
N HIS A 293 -0.40 4.30 -17.91
CA HIS A 293 -1.39 5.01 -18.74
C HIS A 293 -0.69 6.00 -19.68
N LYS A 294 0.26 6.76 -19.17
CA LYS A 294 0.98 7.76 -19.99
C LYS A 294 1.87 7.11 -21.06
N ALA A 295 2.50 6.00 -20.75
CA ALA A 295 3.29 5.24 -21.72
C ALA A 295 2.40 4.66 -22.83
N MET A 296 1.24 4.10 -22.47
CA MET A 296 0.26 3.58 -23.42
C MET A 296 -0.32 4.67 -24.33
N GLU A 297 -0.77 5.78 -23.75
CA GLU A 297 -1.26 6.94 -24.51
C GLU A 297 -0.21 7.42 -25.51
N THR A 298 1.02 7.59 -25.05
CA THR A 298 2.13 8.07 -25.87
C THR A 298 2.42 7.08 -27.00
N PHE A 299 2.46 5.79 -26.70
CA PHE A 299 2.73 4.75 -27.71
C PHE A 299 1.64 4.70 -28.79
N VAL A 300 0.35 4.71 -28.40
CA VAL A 300 -0.76 4.77 -29.37
C VAL A 300 -0.69 6.03 -30.22
N THR A 301 -0.36 7.17 -29.63
CA THR A 301 -0.21 8.43 -30.37
C THR A 301 0.92 8.33 -31.41
N ILE A 302 2.09 7.84 -31.01
CA ILE A 302 3.25 7.66 -31.89
C ILE A 302 2.94 6.70 -33.05
N ILE A 303 2.27 5.59 -32.78
CA ILE A 303 1.86 4.63 -33.82
C ILE A 303 0.98 5.33 -34.86
N ARG A 304 -0.02 6.08 -34.41
CA ARG A 304 -0.94 6.82 -35.30
C ARG A 304 -0.21 7.89 -36.14
N GLU A 305 0.67 8.65 -35.53
CA GLU A 305 1.49 9.69 -36.22
C GLU A 305 2.40 9.07 -37.29
N ASN A 306 2.87 7.84 -37.07
CA ASN A 306 3.70 7.11 -38.02
C ASN A 306 2.88 6.31 -39.06
N ASN A 307 1.53 6.44 -39.07
CA ASN A 307 0.63 5.67 -39.91
C ASN A 307 0.85 4.13 -39.84
N SER A 308 1.27 3.66 -38.68
CA SER A 308 1.46 2.24 -38.37
C SER A 308 0.30 1.70 -37.55
N SER A 309 0.16 0.37 -37.49
CA SER A 309 -0.79 -0.31 -36.61
C SER A 309 -0.06 -1.22 -35.62
N PHE A 310 -0.76 -1.64 -34.57
CA PHE A 310 -0.21 -2.63 -33.66
C PHE A 310 0.12 -3.95 -34.38
N ALA A 311 -0.72 -4.35 -35.36
CA ALA A 311 -0.50 -5.54 -36.15
C ALA A 311 0.73 -5.44 -37.04
N ASP A 312 1.00 -4.26 -37.66
CA ASP A 312 2.22 -4.06 -38.44
C ASP A 312 3.48 -4.23 -37.58
N LEU A 313 3.43 -3.73 -36.34
CA LEU A 313 4.55 -3.82 -35.40
C LEU A 313 4.70 -5.21 -34.76
N ALA A 314 3.74 -6.10 -34.93
CA ALA A 314 3.83 -7.49 -34.48
C ALA A 314 4.74 -8.32 -35.38
N HIS A 315 4.85 -8.00 -36.69
CA HIS A 315 5.68 -8.74 -37.65
C HIS A 315 7.16 -8.73 -37.26
N LYS A 316 7.80 -9.86 -37.45
CA LYS A 316 9.24 -10.04 -37.11
C LYS A 316 10.16 -9.05 -37.80
N ASP A 317 9.84 -8.68 -39.04
CA ASP A 317 10.63 -7.73 -39.83
C ASP A 317 10.60 -6.31 -39.26
N ASN A 318 9.56 -5.97 -38.49
CA ASN A 318 9.36 -4.65 -37.87
C ASN A 318 9.80 -4.60 -36.41
N GLN A 319 10.47 -5.63 -35.91
CA GLN A 319 10.86 -5.73 -34.50
C GLN A 319 11.74 -4.56 -34.06
N MET A 320 12.72 -4.16 -34.87
CA MET A 320 13.61 -3.02 -34.55
C MET A 320 12.82 -1.71 -34.49
N GLN A 321 11.92 -1.47 -35.45
CA GLN A 321 11.07 -0.29 -35.46
C GLN A 321 10.12 -0.27 -34.25
N ARG A 322 9.48 -1.40 -33.92
CA ARG A 322 8.65 -1.54 -32.73
C ARG A 322 9.41 -1.16 -31.47
N ASP A 323 10.58 -1.74 -31.26
CA ASP A 323 11.38 -1.51 -30.05
C ASP A 323 11.83 -0.05 -29.93
N GLN A 324 12.18 0.60 -31.03
CA GLN A 324 12.51 2.03 -31.07
C GLN A 324 11.29 2.91 -30.70
N LEU A 325 10.11 2.61 -31.24
CA LEU A 325 8.90 3.35 -30.93
C LEU A 325 8.49 3.18 -29.47
N ILE A 326 8.64 1.97 -28.91
CA ILE A 326 8.39 1.70 -27.50
C ILE A 326 9.36 2.50 -26.62
N ASP A 327 10.66 2.45 -26.91
CA ASP A 327 11.66 3.18 -26.13
C ASP A 327 11.42 4.70 -26.20
N HIS A 328 11.03 5.23 -27.36
CA HIS A 328 10.62 6.62 -27.51
C HIS A 328 9.39 6.97 -26.67
N ALA A 329 8.38 6.10 -26.66
CA ALA A 329 7.17 6.31 -25.86
C ALA A 329 7.49 6.33 -24.36
N LEU A 330 8.34 5.43 -23.88
CA LEU A 330 8.75 5.35 -22.47
C LEU A 330 9.53 6.60 -22.03
N VAL A 331 10.48 7.05 -22.82
CA VAL A 331 11.25 8.28 -22.56
C VAL A 331 10.33 9.50 -22.54
N THR A 332 9.39 9.59 -23.46
CA THR A 332 8.44 10.70 -23.54
C THR A 332 7.47 10.69 -22.34
N ALA A 333 6.96 9.52 -21.96
CA ALA A 333 6.11 9.36 -20.79
C ALA A 333 6.83 9.76 -19.49
N GLN A 334 8.12 9.42 -19.37
CA GLN A 334 8.95 9.81 -18.23
C GLN A 334 9.14 11.33 -18.16
N LYS A 335 9.51 11.97 -19.28
CA LYS A 335 9.73 13.42 -19.35
C LYS A 335 8.49 14.23 -18.95
N ASN A 336 7.32 13.72 -19.24
CA ASN A 336 6.03 14.36 -18.94
C ASN A 336 5.60 14.18 -17.47
N GLN A 337 6.42 13.53 -16.63
CA GLN A 337 6.12 13.30 -15.21
C GLN A 337 7.25 13.81 -14.29
N PRO A 338 7.32 15.12 -14.01
CA PRO A 338 8.43 15.72 -13.26
C PRO A 338 8.55 15.17 -11.82
N THR A 339 7.46 14.79 -11.19
CA THR A 339 7.48 14.17 -9.84
C THR A 339 8.12 12.79 -9.87
N LEU A 340 7.83 11.98 -10.90
CA LEU A 340 8.46 10.69 -11.11
C LEU A 340 9.97 10.83 -11.35
N LEU A 341 10.38 11.82 -12.17
CA LEU A 341 11.79 12.11 -12.40
C LEU A 341 12.54 12.45 -11.11
N ARG A 342 11.94 13.29 -10.24
CA ARG A 342 12.54 13.61 -8.94
C ARG A 342 12.70 12.37 -8.06
N LEU A 343 11.69 11.50 -8.05
CA LEU A 343 11.71 10.26 -7.28
C LEU A 343 12.82 9.32 -7.79
N ILE A 344 12.92 9.09 -9.10
CA ILE A 344 13.94 8.25 -9.72
C ILE A 344 15.35 8.74 -9.34
N ASN A 345 15.56 10.04 -9.32
CA ASN A 345 16.85 10.64 -9.01
C ASN A 345 17.13 10.72 -7.48
N SER A 346 16.20 10.30 -6.63
CA SER A 346 16.36 10.40 -5.17
C SER A 346 17.23 9.30 -4.57
N SER A 347 17.27 8.10 -5.18
CA SER A 347 18.05 6.97 -4.66
C SER A 347 18.31 5.91 -5.73
N ALA A 348 19.36 5.11 -5.54
CA ALA A 348 19.66 3.95 -6.38
C ALA A 348 18.52 2.91 -6.38
N GLN A 349 17.86 2.74 -5.23
CA GLN A 349 16.70 1.85 -5.11
C GLN A 349 15.54 2.32 -5.99
N ALA A 350 15.22 3.62 -6.00
CA ALA A 350 14.17 4.17 -6.84
C ALA A 350 14.51 4.04 -8.34
N GLN A 351 15.78 4.19 -8.71
CA GLN A 351 16.26 3.94 -10.09
C GLN A 351 16.05 2.49 -10.49
N PHE A 352 16.42 1.55 -9.64
CA PHE A 352 16.23 0.12 -9.89
C PHE A 352 14.75 -0.24 -10.03
N GLN A 353 13.90 0.22 -9.12
CA GLN A 353 12.45 0.00 -9.21
C GLN A 353 11.86 0.58 -10.51
N TYR A 354 12.32 1.75 -10.93
CA TYR A 354 11.89 2.34 -12.20
C TYR A 354 12.36 1.53 -13.41
N GLN A 355 13.58 0.99 -13.41
CA GLN A 355 14.06 0.10 -14.47
C GLN A 355 13.19 -1.16 -14.58
N GLN A 356 12.84 -1.77 -13.45
CA GLN A 356 11.92 -2.92 -13.42
C GLN A 356 10.55 -2.54 -13.99
N LEU A 357 10.00 -1.40 -13.58
CA LEU A 357 8.73 -0.89 -14.10
C LEU A 357 8.79 -0.69 -15.61
N THR A 358 9.84 -0.06 -16.11
CA THR A 358 10.04 0.17 -17.55
C THR A 358 10.10 -1.14 -18.33
N ALA A 359 10.79 -2.16 -17.80
CA ALA A 359 10.85 -3.48 -18.41
C ALA A 359 9.46 -4.16 -18.48
N ILE A 360 8.64 -4.02 -17.43
CA ILE A 360 7.27 -4.52 -17.40
C ILE A 360 6.43 -3.82 -18.48
N VAL A 361 6.48 -2.48 -18.56
CA VAL A 361 5.73 -1.72 -19.58
C VAL A 361 6.16 -2.10 -20.98
N LYS A 362 7.47 -2.22 -21.24
CA LYS A 362 8.01 -2.67 -22.52
C LYS A 362 7.47 -4.04 -22.93
N THR A 363 7.50 -4.99 -22.01
CA THR A 363 6.94 -6.34 -22.24
C THR A 363 5.45 -6.27 -22.58
N MET A 364 4.69 -5.44 -21.87
CA MET A 364 3.26 -5.28 -22.10
C MET A 364 2.96 -4.67 -23.47
N LEU A 365 3.69 -3.63 -23.89
CA LEU A 365 3.52 -3.01 -25.20
C LEU A 365 3.84 -3.99 -26.34
N ILE A 366 4.87 -4.82 -26.17
CA ILE A 366 5.19 -5.91 -27.12
C ILE A 366 4.04 -6.93 -27.17
N THR A 367 3.48 -7.30 -26.01
CA THR A 367 2.36 -8.26 -25.93
C THR A 367 1.12 -7.71 -26.64
N LEU A 368 0.81 -6.43 -26.50
CA LEU A 368 -0.30 -5.77 -27.20
C LEU A 368 -0.13 -5.77 -28.71
N CYS A 369 1.08 -5.51 -29.22
CA CYS A 369 1.36 -5.63 -30.65
C CYS A 369 1.07 -7.06 -31.13
N ARG A 370 1.50 -8.08 -30.40
CA ARG A 370 1.25 -9.48 -30.75
C ARG A 370 -0.23 -9.87 -30.68
N GLN A 371 -0.97 -9.36 -29.68
CA GLN A 371 -2.42 -9.58 -29.60
C GLN A 371 -3.15 -9.05 -30.82
N ALA A 372 -2.67 -7.96 -31.41
CA ALA A 372 -3.28 -7.37 -32.60
C ALA A 372 -3.21 -8.27 -33.85
N GLU A 373 -2.39 -9.34 -33.85
CA GLU A 373 -2.41 -10.35 -34.92
C GLU A 373 -3.71 -11.20 -34.89
N TYR A 374 -4.30 -11.33 -33.68
CA TYR A 374 -5.48 -12.18 -33.44
C TYR A 374 -6.79 -11.40 -33.36
N THR A 375 -6.80 -10.08 -33.57
CA THR A 375 -7.99 -9.24 -33.50
C THR A 375 -8.09 -8.28 -34.70
N GLY A 376 -9.30 -8.03 -35.17
CA GLY A 376 -9.57 -6.93 -36.10
C GLY A 376 -9.74 -5.57 -35.44
N SER A 377 -9.71 -5.53 -34.10
CA SER A 377 -9.92 -4.29 -33.32
C SER A 377 -8.67 -3.42 -33.30
N GLN A 378 -8.85 -2.13 -33.52
CA GLN A 378 -7.74 -1.15 -33.54
C GLN A 378 -8.02 0.01 -32.59
N PRO A 379 -7.02 0.48 -31.81
CA PRO A 379 -7.17 1.68 -30.98
C PRO A 379 -7.43 2.92 -31.84
N VAL A 380 -8.51 3.64 -31.55
CA VAL A 380 -8.86 4.87 -32.25
C VAL A 380 -8.71 6.13 -31.40
N LYS A 381 -8.96 6.03 -30.11
CA LYS A 381 -8.79 7.13 -29.14
C LYS A 381 -8.23 6.63 -27.82
N THR A 382 -7.44 7.48 -27.14
CA THR A 382 -6.92 7.23 -25.79
C THR A 382 -7.21 8.41 -24.89
N GLU A 383 -7.31 8.18 -23.58
CA GLU A 383 -7.46 9.20 -22.54
C GLU A 383 -8.63 10.15 -22.80
N VAL A 384 -9.75 9.61 -23.31
CA VAL A 384 -10.94 10.38 -23.69
C VAL A 384 -11.67 10.83 -22.44
N GLN A 385 -11.70 12.15 -22.21
CA GLN A 385 -12.39 12.72 -21.07
C GLN A 385 -13.87 12.97 -21.39
N PHE A 386 -14.74 12.73 -20.41
CA PHE A 386 -16.13 13.15 -20.46
C PHE A 386 -16.51 13.88 -19.16
N GLY A 387 -17.51 14.77 -19.28
CA GLY A 387 -18.04 15.47 -18.12
C GLY A 387 -17.26 16.65 -17.61
N ARG A 388 -16.32 17.21 -18.37
CA ARG A 388 -15.69 18.50 -18.04
C ARG A 388 -16.60 19.66 -18.46
N ILE A 389 -17.00 20.45 -17.46
CA ILE A 389 -17.68 21.73 -17.69
C ILE A 389 -16.61 22.83 -17.78
N GLY A 390 -16.65 23.60 -18.84
CA GLY A 390 -15.69 24.67 -19.11
C GLY A 390 -14.44 24.20 -19.84
N ASN A 391 -14.16 24.78 -21.01
CA ASN A 391 -13.14 24.40 -21.99
C ASN A 391 -13.34 22.99 -22.57
N GLN A 392 -14.34 22.83 -23.41
CA GLN A 392 -14.41 21.68 -24.31
C GLN A 392 -13.17 21.69 -25.21
N GLN A 393 -12.22 20.83 -24.90
CA GLN A 393 -11.15 20.54 -25.85
C GLN A 393 -11.71 19.67 -26.98
N PRO A 394 -11.29 19.85 -28.22
CA PRO A 394 -11.69 18.97 -29.32
C PRO A 394 -11.42 17.52 -28.95
N GLY A 395 -12.46 16.67 -29.04
CA GLY A 395 -12.38 15.24 -28.73
C GLY A 395 -12.80 14.82 -27.33
N ASN A 396 -13.19 15.75 -26.43
CA ASN A 396 -13.85 15.43 -25.18
C ASN A 396 -15.34 15.18 -25.42
N LEU A 397 -15.89 14.21 -24.66
CA LEU A 397 -17.30 13.87 -24.68
C LEU A 397 -18.09 14.73 -23.69
N GLY A 398 -19.40 14.92 -23.94
CA GLY A 398 -20.32 15.61 -23.04
C GLY A 398 -20.45 14.94 -21.68
N SER A 399 -21.07 15.62 -20.71
CA SER A 399 -21.29 15.07 -19.37
C SER A 399 -22.49 14.11 -19.34
N LEU A 400 -22.41 13.11 -18.45
CA LEU A 400 -23.57 12.32 -18.05
C LEU A 400 -24.32 13.05 -16.94
N ASP A 401 -25.57 13.39 -17.21
CA ASP A 401 -26.46 14.09 -16.30
C ASP A 401 -27.50 13.14 -15.73
N TYR A 402 -27.51 12.99 -14.41
CA TYR A 402 -28.49 12.18 -13.70
C TYR A 402 -29.32 13.06 -12.75
N PRO A 403 -30.65 13.14 -12.97
CA PRO A 403 -31.51 13.93 -12.09
C PRO A 403 -31.64 13.29 -10.71
N LEU A 404 -31.61 14.13 -9.68
CA LEU A 404 -31.89 13.80 -8.29
C LEU A 404 -33.21 14.44 -7.83
N LYS A 405 -33.64 14.16 -6.59
CA LYS A 405 -34.76 14.83 -5.98
C LYS A 405 -34.45 16.33 -5.81
N ASP A 406 -35.52 17.12 -5.66
CA ASP A 406 -35.46 18.57 -5.41
C ASP A 406 -34.71 19.36 -6.51
N ASN A 407 -34.89 18.96 -7.75
CA ASN A 407 -34.24 19.57 -8.92
C ASN A 407 -32.70 19.65 -8.83
N HIS A 408 -32.08 18.67 -8.14
CA HIS A 408 -30.63 18.52 -8.11
C HIS A 408 -30.17 17.53 -9.18
N HIS A 409 -28.91 17.62 -9.55
CA HIS A 409 -28.31 16.75 -10.58
C HIS A 409 -26.96 16.19 -10.15
N ILE A 410 -26.60 15.02 -10.68
CA ILE A 410 -25.23 14.49 -10.63
C ILE A 410 -24.65 14.62 -12.02
N TYR A 411 -23.56 15.37 -12.15
CA TYR A 411 -22.74 15.40 -13.35
C TYR A 411 -21.54 14.48 -13.17
N LEU A 412 -21.60 13.34 -13.88
CA LEU A 412 -20.51 12.40 -13.87
C LEU A 412 -19.43 12.83 -14.84
N ARG A 413 -18.19 12.75 -14.33
CA ARG A 413 -16.97 12.95 -15.11
C ARG A 413 -16.08 11.72 -15.00
N GLY A 414 -15.37 11.45 -16.07
CA GLY A 414 -14.44 10.34 -16.11
C GLY A 414 -13.48 10.49 -17.27
N ARG A 415 -12.62 9.49 -17.39
CA ARG A 415 -11.65 9.38 -18.45
C ARG A 415 -11.59 7.92 -18.89
N ILE A 416 -11.86 7.70 -20.15
CA ILE A 416 -11.79 6.38 -20.78
C ILE A 416 -10.35 6.19 -21.25
N ASP A 417 -9.68 5.16 -20.79
CA ASP A 417 -8.27 4.93 -21.07
C ASP A 417 -8.03 4.69 -22.58
N ARG A 418 -8.85 3.84 -23.21
CA ARG A 418 -8.76 3.53 -24.64
C ARG A 418 -10.11 3.18 -25.22
N ILE A 419 -10.35 3.62 -26.44
CA ILE A 419 -11.48 3.20 -27.25
C ILE A 419 -10.90 2.49 -28.49
N ASP A 420 -11.32 1.26 -28.68
CA ASP A 420 -10.98 0.47 -29.86
C ASP A 420 -12.16 0.43 -30.84
N ASN A 421 -11.86 0.39 -32.13
CA ASN A 421 -12.84 0.24 -33.18
C ASN A 421 -12.57 -1.06 -33.97
N LEU A 422 -13.59 -1.87 -34.10
CA LEU A 422 -13.63 -3.00 -35.03
C LEU A 422 -14.53 -2.62 -36.18
N LYS A 423 -13.95 -2.52 -37.39
CA LYS A 423 -14.68 -2.15 -38.59
C LYS A 423 -15.22 -3.41 -39.28
N GLN A 424 -16.54 -3.43 -39.51
CA GLN A 424 -17.23 -4.55 -40.18
C GLN A 424 -18.15 -4.02 -41.27
N GLY A 425 -17.72 -4.11 -42.50
CA GLY A 425 -18.44 -3.47 -43.61
C GLY A 425 -18.53 -1.96 -43.42
N ASN A 426 -19.74 -1.44 -43.31
CA ASN A 426 -20.01 -0.03 -43.06
C ASN A 426 -20.23 0.30 -41.59
N ASP A 427 -20.27 -0.69 -40.69
CA ASP A 427 -20.49 -0.51 -39.26
C ASP A 427 -19.16 -0.44 -38.53
N ASN A 428 -19.12 0.42 -37.50
CA ASN A 428 -18.02 0.58 -36.58
C ASN A 428 -18.45 0.09 -35.19
N PHE A 429 -17.77 -0.91 -34.66
CA PHE A 429 -18.02 -1.47 -33.33
C PHE A 429 -17.01 -0.95 -32.34
N LEU A 430 -17.47 -0.11 -31.41
CA LEU A 430 -16.62 0.57 -30.44
C LEU A 430 -16.58 -0.22 -29.13
N THR A 431 -15.36 -0.52 -28.67
CA THR A 431 -15.10 -1.19 -27.41
C THR A 431 -14.31 -0.27 -26.49
N VAL A 432 -14.77 -0.12 -25.25
CA VAL A 432 -14.00 0.56 -24.20
C VAL A 432 -13.00 -0.41 -23.59
N VAL A 433 -11.76 0.02 -23.41
CA VAL A 433 -10.73 -0.74 -22.70
C VAL A 433 -10.20 0.08 -21.55
N ASP A 434 -10.25 -0.50 -20.36
CA ASP A 434 -9.75 0.09 -19.13
C ASP A 434 -8.58 -0.73 -18.58
N TYR A 435 -7.49 -0.05 -18.22
CA TYR A 435 -6.26 -0.69 -17.80
C TYR A 435 -6.23 -0.94 -16.30
N LYS A 436 -5.89 -2.16 -15.88
CA LYS A 436 -5.81 -2.54 -14.47
C LYS A 436 -4.45 -3.14 -14.12
N SER A 437 -3.87 -2.67 -13.01
CA SER A 437 -2.62 -3.23 -12.49
C SER A 437 -2.77 -4.64 -11.92
N SER A 438 -3.99 -5.07 -11.55
CA SER A 438 -4.29 -6.40 -11.02
C SER A 438 -5.30 -7.15 -11.88
N ASN A 439 -5.55 -8.41 -11.54
CA ASN A 439 -6.55 -9.21 -12.25
C ASN A 439 -7.96 -8.78 -11.81
N HIS A 440 -8.64 -8.03 -12.65
CA HIS A 440 -10.04 -7.62 -12.47
C HIS A 440 -10.96 -8.44 -13.32
N LEU A 441 -12.06 -8.90 -12.73
CA LEU A 441 -13.19 -9.53 -13.42
C LEU A 441 -14.37 -8.59 -13.32
N PHE A 442 -15.13 -8.49 -14.40
CA PHE A 442 -16.40 -7.80 -14.34
C PHE A 442 -17.43 -8.70 -13.64
N ASP A 443 -18.06 -8.16 -12.61
CA ASP A 443 -19.10 -8.83 -11.84
C ASP A 443 -20.36 -7.97 -11.81
N LEU A 444 -21.45 -8.51 -12.33
CA LEU A 444 -22.76 -7.85 -12.40
C LEU A 444 -23.32 -7.55 -11.00
N THR A 445 -23.07 -8.44 -10.04
CA THR A 445 -23.54 -8.25 -8.67
C THR A 445 -22.85 -7.04 -8.03
N SER A 446 -21.54 -6.96 -8.17
CA SER A 446 -20.77 -5.80 -7.70
C SER A 446 -21.20 -4.51 -8.41
N ALA A 447 -21.46 -4.57 -9.70
CA ALA A 447 -21.96 -3.43 -10.45
C ALA A 447 -23.35 -2.97 -9.98
N TYR A 448 -24.26 -3.92 -9.70
CA TYR A 448 -25.60 -3.63 -9.19
C TYR A 448 -25.57 -2.93 -7.82
N TYR A 449 -24.66 -3.35 -6.94
CA TYR A 449 -24.47 -2.71 -5.62
C TYR A 449 -23.60 -1.46 -5.65
N GLY A 450 -23.19 -0.98 -6.82
CA GLY A 450 -22.39 0.26 -6.92
C GLY A 450 -20.89 0.10 -6.65
N LEU A 451 -20.41 -1.13 -6.47
CA LEU A 451 -19.02 -1.44 -6.14
C LEU A 451 -18.10 -1.53 -7.38
N SER A 452 -18.68 -1.68 -8.59
CA SER A 452 -17.94 -1.77 -9.85
C SER A 452 -18.69 -1.03 -10.96
N LEU A 453 -18.69 0.30 -10.91
CA LEU A 453 -19.45 1.16 -11.82
C LEU A 453 -18.70 1.52 -13.12
N GLN A 454 -17.40 1.33 -13.15
CA GLN A 454 -16.49 1.95 -14.13
C GLN A 454 -16.85 1.57 -15.58
N LEU A 455 -16.87 0.28 -15.92
CA LEU A 455 -17.14 -0.16 -17.30
C LEU A 455 -18.52 0.25 -17.78
N LEU A 456 -19.56 0.09 -16.95
CA LEU A 456 -20.92 0.46 -17.33
C LEU A 456 -21.08 1.97 -17.52
N THR A 457 -20.42 2.76 -16.69
CA THR A 457 -20.46 4.23 -16.83
C THR A 457 -19.69 4.69 -18.08
N TYR A 458 -18.59 4.04 -18.41
CA TYR A 458 -17.86 4.32 -19.65
C TYR A 458 -18.68 3.98 -20.89
N LEU A 459 -19.36 2.84 -20.87
CA LEU A 459 -20.29 2.48 -21.95
C LEU A 459 -21.41 3.51 -22.09
N ASN A 460 -22.01 3.92 -20.97
CA ASN A 460 -23.07 4.92 -21.00
C ASN A 460 -22.54 6.29 -21.48
N GLY A 461 -21.34 6.67 -21.05
CA GLY A 461 -20.66 7.89 -21.52
C GLY A 461 -20.40 7.85 -23.02
N LEU A 462 -19.96 6.72 -23.54
CA LEU A 462 -19.72 6.53 -24.96
C LEU A 462 -21.04 6.51 -25.74
N GLN A 463 -22.07 5.81 -25.23
CA GLN A 463 -23.41 5.74 -25.84
C GLN A 463 -24.05 7.12 -25.97
N ALA A 464 -24.00 7.92 -24.92
CA ALA A 464 -24.60 9.25 -24.90
C ALA A 464 -23.92 10.22 -25.88
N ASN A 465 -22.70 9.96 -26.29
CA ASN A 465 -21.87 10.86 -27.09
C ASN A 465 -21.40 10.22 -28.40
N LEU A 466 -22.06 9.17 -28.90
CA LEU A 466 -21.67 8.50 -30.15
C LEU A 466 -21.61 9.44 -31.34
N ALA A 467 -22.51 10.42 -31.40
CA ALA A 467 -22.57 11.42 -32.48
C ALA A 467 -21.33 12.35 -32.53
N GLU A 468 -20.64 12.54 -31.42
CA GLU A 468 -19.45 13.39 -31.31
C GLU A 468 -18.15 12.68 -31.73
N LEU A 469 -18.21 11.37 -31.99
CA LEU A 469 -17.02 10.56 -32.28
C LEU A 469 -16.59 10.56 -33.74
N GLU A 470 -17.26 11.35 -34.60
CA GLU A 470 -16.92 11.50 -36.02
C GLU A 470 -16.96 10.19 -36.85
N THR A 471 -17.54 9.12 -36.31
CA THR A 471 -17.64 7.82 -36.99
C THR A 471 -19.10 7.53 -37.36
N ASN A 472 -19.39 7.50 -38.63
CA ASN A 472 -20.72 7.10 -39.15
C ASN A 472 -21.01 5.64 -38.81
N ASN A 473 -22.27 5.30 -38.49
CA ASN A 473 -22.73 3.95 -38.16
C ASN A 473 -21.98 3.30 -36.98
N SER A 474 -21.69 4.05 -35.91
CA SER A 474 -21.03 3.50 -34.73
C SER A 474 -22.01 2.83 -33.79
N ARG A 475 -21.65 1.63 -33.33
CA ARG A 475 -22.36 0.83 -32.33
C ARG A 475 -21.42 0.47 -31.17
N LEU A 476 -21.97 0.31 -29.97
CA LEU A 476 -21.19 -0.22 -28.85
C LEU A 476 -21.02 -1.73 -29.01
N ALA A 477 -19.76 -2.19 -28.93
CA ALA A 477 -19.39 -3.59 -28.86
C ALA A 477 -19.28 -4.10 -27.41
N GLY A 478 -18.76 -3.29 -26.50
CA GLY A 478 -18.59 -3.70 -25.12
C GLY A 478 -17.59 -2.87 -24.33
N ALA A 479 -17.27 -3.37 -23.15
CA ALA A 479 -16.25 -2.79 -22.29
C ALA A 479 -15.43 -3.88 -21.60
N LEU A 480 -14.12 -3.71 -21.58
CA LEU A 480 -13.15 -4.72 -21.22
C LEU A 480 -12.09 -4.17 -20.28
N TYR A 481 -11.68 -4.98 -19.32
CA TYR A 481 -10.47 -4.78 -18.54
C TYR A 481 -9.27 -5.43 -19.21
N LEU A 482 -8.14 -4.74 -19.19
CA LEU A 482 -6.86 -5.27 -19.63
C LEU A 482 -5.85 -5.20 -18.47
N ARG A 483 -5.32 -6.35 -18.09
CA ARG A 483 -4.29 -6.45 -17.06
C ARG A 483 -2.94 -5.97 -17.58
N LEU A 484 -2.29 -5.06 -16.83
CA LEU A 484 -1.00 -4.47 -17.21
C LEU A 484 0.22 -5.20 -16.63
N ASN A 485 0.12 -5.73 -15.41
CA ASN A 485 1.25 -6.38 -14.75
C ASN A 485 1.59 -7.73 -15.39
N ASN A 486 2.89 -8.02 -15.45
CA ASN A 486 3.35 -9.35 -15.88
C ASN A 486 2.76 -10.43 -14.97
N PRO A 487 2.17 -11.47 -15.56
CA PRO A 487 1.63 -12.58 -14.79
C PRO A 487 2.76 -13.43 -14.19
N THR A 488 2.48 -14.02 -13.04
CA THR A 488 3.32 -15.08 -12.48
C THR A 488 2.99 -16.39 -13.17
N ILE A 489 3.90 -16.93 -13.96
CA ILE A 489 3.74 -18.16 -14.71
C ILE A 489 4.40 -19.30 -13.94
N LYS A 490 3.68 -20.40 -13.71
CA LYS A 490 4.21 -21.58 -13.03
C LYS A 490 5.16 -22.34 -13.95
N ALA A 491 6.30 -22.77 -13.41
CA ALA A 491 7.30 -23.53 -14.19
C ALA A 491 6.72 -24.82 -14.85
N ALA A 492 5.70 -25.41 -14.26
CA ALA A 492 5.00 -26.56 -14.82
C ALA A 492 4.26 -26.25 -16.14
N GLU A 493 3.82 -25.01 -16.35
CA GLU A 493 3.09 -24.56 -17.54
C GLU A 493 4.06 -24.35 -18.72
N LEU A 494 5.29 -23.93 -18.43
CA LEU A 494 6.36 -23.79 -19.45
C LEU A 494 6.74 -25.11 -20.15
N LYS A 495 6.39 -26.25 -19.54
CA LYS A 495 6.58 -27.57 -20.19
C LYS A 495 5.53 -27.85 -21.28
N LYS A 496 4.42 -27.09 -21.29
CA LYS A 496 3.29 -27.35 -22.19
C LYS A 496 3.14 -26.29 -23.29
N SER A 497 3.60 -25.07 -23.04
CA SER A 497 3.42 -23.93 -23.94
C SER A 497 4.64 -23.01 -23.85
N SER A 498 4.88 -22.21 -24.89
CA SER A 498 5.94 -21.21 -24.86
C SER A 498 5.63 -20.11 -23.83
N LEU A 499 6.67 -19.45 -23.33
CA LEU A 499 6.53 -18.32 -22.40
C LEU A 499 5.66 -17.21 -23.01
N ASP A 500 5.80 -16.98 -24.30
CA ASP A 500 5.10 -15.93 -25.02
C ASP A 500 3.60 -16.24 -25.17
N ASP A 501 3.25 -17.49 -25.45
CA ASP A 501 1.85 -17.94 -25.53
C ASP A 501 1.17 -17.87 -24.16
N LEU A 502 1.90 -18.23 -23.10
CA LEU A 502 1.40 -18.13 -21.73
C LEU A 502 1.17 -16.67 -21.33
N LYS A 503 2.07 -15.75 -21.71
CA LYS A 503 1.86 -14.31 -21.51
C LYS A 503 0.64 -13.79 -22.25
N LEU A 504 0.46 -14.16 -23.53
CA LEU A 504 -0.72 -13.78 -24.31
C LEU A 504 -2.02 -14.25 -23.63
N LYS A 505 -2.03 -15.49 -23.16
CA LYS A 505 -3.18 -16.06 -22.45
C LYS A 505 -3.51 -15.34 -21.13
N GLU A 506 -2.52 -14.93 -20.37
CA GLU A 506 -2.71 -14.24 -19.10
C GLU A 506 -3.13 -12.77 -19.26
N HIS A 507 -2.81 -12.15 -20.41
CA HIS A 507 -3.22 -10.80 -20.76
C HIS A 507 -4.53 -10.74 -21.55
N GLN A 508 -5.38 -11.76 -21.44
CA GLN A 508 -6.69 -11.75 -22.06
C GLN A 508 -7.57 -10.62 -21.56
N TYR A 509 -8.34 -10.03 -22.45
CA TYR A 509 -9.34 -9.04 -22.12
C TYR A 509 -10.51 -9.69 -21.36
N LYS A 510 -11.00 -9.04 -20.32
CA LYS A 510 -12.08 -9.54 -19.46
C LYS A 510 -13.15 -8.47 -19.28
N GLY A 511 -14.41 -8.81 -19.52
CA GLY A 511 -15.50 -7.84 -19.39
C GLY A 511 -16.76 -8.30 -20.04
N ILE A 512 -17.45 -7.37 -20.70
CA ILE A 512 -18.72 -7.60 -21.39
C ILE A 512 -18.60 -7.22 -22.86
N LEU A 513 -19.11 -8.08 -23.72
CA LEU A 513 -19.21 -7.86 -25.16
C LEU A 513 -20.63 -8.14 -25.63
N LEU A 514 -21.02 -7.48 -26.70
CA LEU A 514 -22.28 -7.76 -27.40
C LEU A 514 -22.24 -9.21 -27.90
N ASN A 515 -23.32 -9.94 -27.66
CA ASN A 515 -23.46 -11.33 -28.16
C ASN A 515 -23.82 -11.34 -29.63
N ASP A 516 -22.89 -10.92 -30.46
CA ASP A 516 -22.98 -10.97 -31.92
C ASP A 516 -21.91 -11.96 -32.42
N PRO A 517 -22.33 -13.08 -33.09
CA PRO A 517 -21.37 -14.12 -33.50
C PRO A 517 -20.29 -13.63 -34.45
N GLN A 518 -20.60 -12.63 -35.28
CA GLN A 518 -19.66 -12.11 -36.27
C GLN A 518 -18.67 -11.16 -35.59
N LEU A 519 -19.16 -10.29 -34.71
CA LEU A 519 -18.32 -9.43 -33.85
C LEU A 519 -17.33 -10.26 -33.01
N LEU A 520 -17.81 -11.33 -32.39
CA LEU A 520 -16.97 -12.18 -31.53
C LEU A 520 -15.85 -12.87 -32.33
N ARG A 521 -16.15 -13.39 -33.55
CA ARG A 521 -15.13 -14.00 -34.41
C ARG A 521 -14.06 -13.03 -34.88
N GLU A 522 -14.43 -11.78 -35.17
CA GLU A 522 -13.48 -10.76 -35.59
C GLU A 522 -12.70 -10.15 -34.41
N SER A 523 -13.29 -10.19 -33.22
CA SER A 523 -12.63 -9.73 -31.99
C SER A 523 -11.57 -10.70 -31.51
N ASP A 524 -11.73 -12.00 -31.76
CA ASP A 524 -10.77 -13.04 -31.39
C ASP A 524 -10.72 -14.10 -32.52
N LYS A 525 -9.60 -14.10 -33.25
CA LYS A 525 -9.30 -14.98 -34.38
C LYS A 525 -8.38 -16.16 -33.96
N SER A 526 -8.08 -16.32 -32.65
CA SER A 526 -7.19 -17.37 -32.14
C SER A 526 -7.77 -18.77 -32.21
#